data_626719b6d2693a35404b91bcbf17e101
#
_entry.id   626719b6d2693a35404b91bcbf17e101
#
_cell.length_a   1.000
_cell.length_b   1.000
_cell.length_c   1.000
_cell.angle_alpha   90.00
_cell.angle_beta   90.00
_cell.angle_gamma   90.00
#
_symmetry.space_group_name_H-M   'P 1'
#
loop_
_entity.id
_entity.type
_entity.pdbx_description
1 polymer ?
#
loop_
_entity_poly.entity_id
_entity_poly.type
_entity_poly.pdbx_seq_one_letter_code
_entity_poly.pdbx_strand_id
1 'polypeptide(L)'
;MKELIVKVSELLDNKAIDVFIGYGQGTGDRIRAVFIRTPEEAEKLIFNENCNQNLAVYLLKDEAKRLGKIGFLAGNFALRSMMQLASEFQIKDGQILAMHITPGNSIIEFADFKSIEEYLQTVDTGVAVAEKEMIAKLNAMSVQERYEFWTIEFSKCFKCYACRAACPMCYCHRCTTDCNQPQWIPVASHGMGNLDWHLMRAMHLGGRCVNCGECAKACPMDIPLNLLTYQLIDGIQTDFGAVAGMKADAVYALSTYKPDDKENFII
;
A
#
# COMPACT_ATOMS: atom_id res chain seq x y z
N MET A 1 -17.78 6.09 16.40
CA MET A 1 -16.65 5.93 17.37
C MET A 1 -16.99 5.02 18.53
N LYS A 2 -18.02 5.30 19.33
CA LYS A 2 -18.38 4.44 20.49
C LYS A 2 -18.53 2.96 20.11
N GLU A 3 -19.20 2.67 19.00
CA GLU A 3 -19.38 1.31 18.49
C GLU A 3 -18.04 0.62 18.17
N LEU A 4 -17.08 1.32 17.52
CA LEU A 4 -15.75 0.78 17.25
C LEU A 4 -15.01 0.43 18.54
N ILE A 5 -15.04 1.32 19.54
CA ILE A 5 -14.38 1.12 20.83
C ILE A 5 -14.95 -0.13 21.52
N VAL A 6 -16.29 -0.21 21.61
CA VAL A 6 -16.96 -1.38 22.20
C VAL A 6 -16.58 -2.66 21.49
N LYS A 7 -16.65 -2.67 20.16
CA LYS A 7 -16.37 -3.85 19.35
C LYS A 7 -14.92 -4.32 19.49
N VAL A 8 -13.95 -3.39 19.45
CA VAL A 8 -12.54 -3.71 19.67
C VAL A 8 -12.28 -4.22 21.09
N SER A 9 -12.92 -3.61 22.10
CA SER A 9 -12.83 -4.09 23.47
C SER A 9 -13.35 -5.51 23.63
N GLU A 10 -14.49 -5.83 23.05
CA GLU A 10 -15.08 -7.19 23.06
C GLU A 10 -14.16 -8.21 22.36
N LEU A 11 -13.57 -7.86 21.22
CA LEU A 11 -12.65 -8.74 20.48
C LEU A 11 -11.36 -9.05 21.26
N LEU A 12 -10.87 -8.08 22.02
CA LEU A 12 -9.70 -8.26 22.90
C LEU A 12 -10.05 -9.07 24.15
N ASP A 13 -11.19 -8.79 24.77
CA ASP A 13 -11.64 -9.43 26.00
C ASP A 13 -11.91 -10.93 25.78
N ASN A 14 -12.58 -11.29 24.69
CA ASN A 14 -12.86 -12.68 24.32
C ASN A 14 -11.69 -13.38 23.59
N LYS A 15 -10.52 -12.70 23.44
CA LYS A 15 -9.31 -13.21 22.79
C LYS A 15 -9.52 -13.62 21.32
N ALA A 16 -10.45 -13.01 20.62
CA ALA A 16 -10.59 -13.18 19.19
C ALA A 16 -9.41 -12.56 18.43
N ILE A 17 -8.80 -11.50 19.00
CA ILE A 17 -7.56 -10.89 18.60
C ILE A 17 -6.68 -10.63 19.82
N ASP A 18 -5.35 -10.52 19.62
CA ASP A 18 -4.37 -10.17 20.66
C ASP A 18 -3.95 -8.71 20.59
N VAL A 19 -4.09 -8.11 19.42
CA VAL A 19 -3.79 -6.70 19.17
C VAL A 19 -4.72 -6.14 18.09
N PHE A 20 -5.15 -4.88 18.27
CA PHE A 20 -5.86 -4.13 17.25
C PHE A 20 -5.04 -2.94 16.79
N ILE A 21 -4.81 -2.82 15.48
CA ILE A 21 -4.10 -1.71 14.86
C ILE A 21 -5.12 -0.70 14.33
N GLY A 22 -5.14 0.48 14.92
CA GLY A 22 -6.06 1.55 14.53
C GLY A 22 -5.36 2.90 14.48
N TYR A 23 -6.13 3.96 14.42
CA TYR A 23 -5.63 5.32 14.46
C TYR A 23 -5.78 5.90 15.86
N GLY A 24 -4.81 6.67 16.28
CA GLY A 24 -4.82 7.40 17.54
C GLY A 24 -4.17 8.77 17.38
N GLN A 25 -4.34 9.60 18.41
CA GLN A 25 -3.77 10.94 18.47
C GLN A 25 -2.23 10.84 18.55
N GLY A 26 -1.56 11.55 17.64
CA GLY A 26 -0.11 11.78 17.67
C GLY A 26 0.25 13.10 18.35
N THR A 27 1.44 13.59 18.06
CA THR A 27 1.90 14.90 18.56
C THR A 27 1.23 16.02 17.75
N GLY A 28 0.65 16.99 18.46
CA GLY A 28 -0.19 18.05 17.86
C GLY A 28 -1.41 17.43 17.19
N ASP A 29 -1.76 17.88 16.00
CA ASP A 29 -2.93 17.43 15.24
C ASP A 29 -2.65 16.18 14.34
N ARG A 30 -1.47 15.58 14.51
CA ARG A 30 -1.10 14.42 13.67
C ARG A 30 -1.82 13.16 14.12
N ILE A 31 -2.25 12.37 13.15
CA ILE A 31 -2.76 11.02 13.37
C ILE A 31 -1.62 10.01 13.21
N ARG A 32 -1.64 8.97 14.05
CA ARG A 32 -0.65 7.88 13.98
C ARG A 32 -1.33 6.53 14.15
N ALA A 33 -0.67 5.47 13.72
CA ALA A 33 -1.06 4.12 14.08
C ALA A 33 -0.87 3.91 15.58
N VAL A 34 -1.86 3.23 16.21
CA VAL A 34 -1.79 2.76 17.60
C VAL A 34 -2.06 1.26 17.65
N PHE A 35 -1.41 0.60 18.59
CA PHE A 35 -1.50 -0.85 18.82
C PHE A 35 -2.22 -1.07 20.15
N ILE A 36 -3.48 -1.41 20.09
CA ILE A 36 -4.37 -1.61 21.24
C ILE A 36 -4.27 -3.07 21.66
N ARG A 37 -3.93 -3.32 22.91
CA ARG A 37 -3.68 -4.66 23.43
C ARG A 37 -4.59 -5.05 24.59
N THR A 38 -5.27 -4.08 25.18
CA THR A 38 -6.24 -4.32 26.25
C THR A 38 -7.55 -3.59 25.94
N PRO A 39 -8.68 -4.05 26.47
CA PRO A 39 -9.97 -3.39 26.26
C PRO A 39 -9.97 -1.89 26.64
N GLU A 40 -9.28 -1.53 27.73
CA GLU A 40 -9.21 -0.15 28.23
C GLU A 40 -8.45 0.76 27.26
N GLU A 41 -7.47 0.22 26.55
CA GLU A 41 -6.72 0.98 25.56
C GLU A 41 -7.54 1.35 24.33
N ALA A 42 -8.68 0.70 24.08
CA ALA A 42 -9.54 1.00 22.94
C ALA A 42 -10.07 2.45 22.95
N GLU A 43 -10.13 3.09 24.12
CA GLU A 43 -10.45 4.52 24.25
C GLU A 43 -9.43 5.45 23.55
N LYS A 44 -8.23 4.96 23.21
CA LYS A 44 -7.22 5.71 22.45
C LYS A 44 -7.55 5.79 20.95
N LEU A 45 -8.52 4.97 20.48
CA LEU A 45 -8.90 4.95 19.07
C LEU A 45 -9.63 6.22 18.67
N ILE A 46 -9.25 6.73 17.52
CA ILE A 46 -9.94 7.82 16.84
C ILE A 46 -10.22 7.44 15.38
N PHE A 47 -11.25 8.07 14.81
CA PHE A 47 -11.52 7.95 13.38
C PHE A 47 -12.18 9.23 12.88
N ASN A 48 -11.51 9.88 11.93
CA ASN A 48 -11.97 11.09 11.25
C ASN A 48 -11.35 11.14 9.83
N GLU A 49 -11.59 12.20 9.09
CA GLU A 49 -11.11 12.40 7.72
C GLU A 49 -9.58 12.37 7.57
N ASN A 50 -8.84 12.62 8.65
CA ASN A 50 -7.36 12.57 8.64
C ASN A 50 -6.82 11.16 8.89
N CYS A 51 -7.69 10.18 9.19
CA CYS A 51 -7.33 8.77 9.38
C CYS A 51 -7.19 8.07 8.03
N ASN A 52 -6.18 8.44 7.24
CA ASN A 52 -6.00 8.02 5.86
C ASN A 52 -4.73 7.21 5.58
N GLN A 53 -3.93 6.89 6.60
CA GLN A 53 -2.75 6.03 6.46
C GLN A 53 -3.15 4.60 6.12
N ASN A 54 -2.41 3.95 5.23
CA ASN A 54 -2.62 2.53 4.93
C ASN A 54 -2.01 1.64 6.02
N LEU A 55 -2.82 1.25 7.00
CA LEU A 55 -2.37 0.45 8.14
C LEU A 55 -1.92 -0.97 7.78
N ALA A 56 -2.22 -1.46 6.57
CA ALA A 56 -1.73 -2.76 6.12
C ALA A 56 -0.19 -2.85 6.09
N VAL A 57 0.53 -1.71 6.11
CA VAL A 57 1.99 -1.66 6.22
C VAL A 57 2.52 -2.37 7.48
N TYR A 58 1.71 -2.49 8.52
CA TYR A 58 2.09 -3.13 9.78
C TYR A 58 1.85 -4.64 9.80
N LEU A 59 1.04 -5.19 8.89
CA LEU A 59 0.64 -6.60 8.91
C LEU A 59 1.81 -7.58 8.79
N LEU A 60 2.88 -7.18 8.10
CA LEU A 60 4.08 -8.01 7.93
C LEU A 60 5.25 -7.60 8.81
N LYS A 61 5.13 -6.55 9.63
CA LYS A 61 6.19 -6.14 10.54
C LYS A 61 6.33 -7.15 11.68
N ASP A 62 7.56 -7.57 11.96
CA ASP A 62 7.86 -8.55 13.01
C ASP A 62 7.36 -8.07 14.38
N GLU A 63 7.44 -6.77 14.64
CA GLU A 63 6.93 -6.15 15.87
C GLU A 63 5.42 -6.38 16.04
N ALA A 64 4.64 -6.28 14.97
CA ALA A 64 3.20 -6.53 15.01
C ALA A 64 2.89 -8.03 15.09
N LYS A 65 3.57 -8.87 14.31
CA LYS A 65 3.38 -10.32 14.30
C LYS A 65 3.66 -10.97 15.67
N ARG A 66 4.66 -10.46 16.40
CA ARG A 66 5.00 -10.94 17.75
C ARG A 66 3.92 -10.67 18.79
N LEU A 67 2.99 -9.75 18.52
CA LEU A 67 1.89 -9.45 19.43
C LEU A 67 0.76 -10.48 19.37
N GLY A 68 0.74 -11.37 18.39
CA GLY A 68 -0.26 -12.42 18.22
C GLY A 68 -1.22 -12.18 17.06
N LYS A 69 -2.47 -12.57 17.23
CA LYS A 69 -3.50 -12.43 16.20
C LYS A 69 -3.91 -10.97 16.04
N ILE A 70 -3.80 -10.47 14.83
CA ILE A 70 -3.99 -9.05 14.52
C ILE A 70 -5.45 -8.80 14.06
N GLY A 71 -6.08 -7.80 14.69
CA GLY A 71 -7.19 -7.04 14.10
C GLY A 71 -6.69 -5.69 13.62
N PHE A 72 -7.27 -5.11 12.56
CA PHE A 72 -6.87 -3.77 12.14
C PHE A 72 -8.02 -3.00 11.49
N LEU A 73 -7.94 -1.66 11.60
CA LEU A 73 -8.87 -0.77 10.93
C LEU A 73 -8.41 -0.54 9.48
N ALA A 74 -9.25 -0.92 8.53
CA ALA A 74 -8.91 -0.96 7.12
C ALA A 74 -9.77 0.00 6.31
N GLY A 75 -9.16 0.96 5.63
CA GLY A 75 -9.77 1.63 4.48
C GLY A 75 -9.70 0.74 3.23
N ASN A 76 -10.37 1.14 2.14
CA ASN A 76 -10.42 0.34 0.90
C ASN A 76 -9.05 -0.05 0.35
N PHE A 77 -8.08 0.87 0.38
CA PHE A 77 -6.71 0.58 -0.05
C PHE A 77 -5.96 -0.36 0.91
N ALA A 78 -6.30 -0.35 2.20
CA ALA A 78 -5.73 -1.28 3.16
C ALA A 78 -6.31 -2.70 2.96
N LEU A 79 -7.60 -2.82 2.67
CA LEU A 79 -8.22 -4.09 2.26
C LEU A 79 -7.58 -4.62 0.96
N ARG A 80 -7.42 -3.79 -0.07
CA ARG A 80 -6.71 -4.17 -1.30
C ARG A 80 -5.27 -4.60 -1.03
N SER A 81 -4.56 -3.90 -0.12
CA SER A 81 -3.21 -4.30 0.26
C SER A 81 -3.19 -5.65 0.95
N MET A 82 -4.17 -5.93 1.81
CA MET A 82 -4.33 -7.24 2.46
C MET A 82 -4.56 -8.35 1.41
N MET A 83 -5.45 -8.12 0.44
CA MET A 83 -5.69 -9.08 -0.64
C MET A 83 -4.44 -9.31 -1.51
N GLN A 84 -3.67 -8.26 -1.80
CA GLN A 84 -2.41 -8.40 -2.54
C GLN A 84 -1.37 -9.19 -1.73
N LEU A 85 -1.25 -8.97 -0.43
CA LEU A 85 -0.37 -9.76 0.42
C LEU A 85 -0.81 -11.23 0.50
N ALA A 86 -2.11 -11.51 0.43
CA ALA A 86 -2.66 -12.86 0.36
C ALA A 86 -2.27 -13.55 -0.96
N SER A 87 -2.43 -12.88 -2.10
CA SER A 87 -2.03 -13.42 -3.41
C SER A 87 -0.52 -13.69 -3.52
N GLU A 88 0.29 -12.99 -2.74
CA GLU A 88 1.74 -13.20 -2.62
C GLU A 88 2.11 -14.20 -1.50
N PHE A 89 1.13 -14.92 -0.94
CA PHE A 89 1.31 -15.92 0.14
C PHE A 89 1.96 -15.38 1.41
N GLN A 90 1.85 -14.06 1.67
CA GLN A 90 2.43 -13.45 2.86
C GLN A 90 1.52 -13.56 4.08
N ILE A 91 0.21 -13.69 3.87
CA ILE A 91 -0.81 -13.89 4.90
C ILE A 91 -1.77 -14.99 4.48
N LYS A 92 -2.36 -15.65 5.48
CA LYS A 92 -3.34 -16.74 5.27
C LYS A 92 -4.74 -16.27 5.60
N ASP A 93 -5.72 -16.92 4.99
CA ASP A 93 -7.12 -16.68 5.29
C ASP A 93 -7.43 -16.89 6.78
N GLY A 94 -8.27 -16.05 7.35
CA GLY A 94 -8.63 -16.08 8.77
C GLY A 94 -7.51 -15.68 9.76
N GLN A 95 -6.30 -15.36 9.26
CA GLN A 95 -5.16 -14.96 10.10
C GLN A 95 -5.33 -13.55 10.68
N ILE A 96 -5.97 -12.66 9.94
CA ILE A 96 -6.11 -11.24 10.25
C ILE A 96 -7.59 -10.87 10.16
N LEU A 97 -8.09 -10.16 11.17
CA LEU A 97 -9.43 -9.61 11.18
C LEU A 97 -9.37 -8.16 10.70
N ALA A 98 -10.04 -7.84 9.60
CA ALA A 98 -10.13 -6.47 9.13
C ALA A 98 -11.48 -5.85 9.53
N MET A 99 -11.45 -4.61 9.99
CA MET A 99 -12.65 -3.81 10.28
C MET A 99 -12.68 -2.58 9.40
N HIS A 100 -13.79 -2.32 8.75
CA HIS A 100 -13.98 -1.17 7.87
C HIS A 100 -15.12 -0.29 8.39
N ILE A 101 -14.90 1.02 8.40
CA ILE A 101 -15.94 1.99 8.68
C ILE A 101 -16.42 2.57 7.36
N THR A 102 -17.70 2.32 7.07
CA THR A 102 -18.33 2.85 5.85
C THR A 102 -18.55 4.37 5.94
N PRO A 103 -18.78 5.07 4.82
CA PRO A 103 -19.18 6.49 4.83
C PRO A 103 -20.43 6.78 5.69
N GLY A 104 -21.30 5.79 5.88
CA GLY A 104 -22.46 5.86 6.78
C GLY A 104 -22.16 5.57 8.26
N ASN A 105 -20.89 5.50 8.65
CA ASN A 105 -20.40 5.16 10.00
C ASN A 105 -20.78 3.75 10.49
N SER A 106 -21.21 2.85 9.62
CA SER A 106 -21.42 1.43 9.97
C SER A 106 -20.08 0.69 9.96
N ILE A 107 -19.94 -0.29 10.84
CA ILE A 107 -18.73 -1.13 10.91
C ILE A 107 -19.00 -2.44 10.19
N ILE A 108 -18.13 -2.80 9.27
CA ILE A 108 -18.10 -4.09 8.61
C ILE A 108 -16.88 -4.85 9.12
N GLU A 109 -17.07 -6.10 9.53
CA GLU A 109 -15.98 -7.02 9.87
C GLU A 109 -15.76 -8.02 8.75
N PHE A 110 -14.48 -8.23 8.43
CA PHE A 110 -14.04 -9.21 7.46
C PHE A 110 -13.15 -10.23 8.16
N ALA A 111 -13.66 -11.45 8.29
CA ALA A 111 -12.93 -12.57 8.90
C ALA A 111 -12.22 -13.44 7.86
N ASP A 112 -12.59 -13.33 6.59
CA ASP A 112 -12.08 -14.13 5.48
C ASP A 112 -11.87 -13.29 4.22
N PHE A 113 -11.06 -13.81 3.29
CA PHE A 113 -10.75 -13.11 2.03
C PHE A 113 -11.94 -12.99 1.09
N LYS A 114 -12.85 -13.97 1.11
CA LYS A 114 -14.02 -13.96 0.23
C LYS A 114 -14.93 -12.77 0.51
N SER A 115 -15.20 -12.49 1.77
CA SER A 115 -16.01 -11.32 2.16
C SER A 115 -15.36 -9.99 1.77
N ILE A 116 -14.02 -9.90 1.84
CA ILE A 116 -13.28 -8.73 1.37
C ILE A 116 -13.39 -8.59 -0.16
N GLU A 117 -13.24 -9.69 -0.90
CA GLU A 117 -13.34 -9.70 -2.36
C GLU A 117 -14.73 -9.24 -2.82
N GLU A 118 -15.80 -9.79 -2.24
CA GLU A 118 -17.17 -9.39 -2.52
C GLU A 118 -17.42 -7.90 -2.24
N TYR A 119 -16.91 -7.40 -1.14
CA TYR A 119 -17.00 -5.98 -0.79
C TYR A 119 -16.24 -5.08 -1.79
N LEU A 120 -15.00 -5.43 -2.13
CA LEU A 120 -14.16 -4.64 -3.04
C LEU A 120 -14.74 -4.51 -4.45
N GLN A 121 -15.60 -5.44 -4.88
CA GLN A 121 -16.32 -5.34 -6.15
C GLN A 121 -17.42 -4.28 -6.13
N THR A 122 -17.87 -3.85 -4.94
CA THR A 122 -18.94 -2.85 -4.78
C THR A 122 -18.43 -1.42 -4.63
N VAL A 123 -17.11 -1.23 -4.43
CA VAL A 123 -16.53 0.08 -4.15
C VAL A 123 -15.61 0.55 -5.28
N ASP A 124 -15.73 1.83 -5.63
CA ASP A 124 -14.80 2.48 -6.54
C ASP A 124 -13.58 2.98 -5.75
N THR A 125 -12.42 2.42 -6.07
CA THR A 125 -11.11 2.87 -5.57
C THR A 125 -10.39 3.74 -6.60
N GLY A 126 -11.14 4.54 -7.32
CA GLY A 126 -10.65 5.39 -8.41
C GLY A 126 -9.57 6.40 -7.99
N VAL A 127 -8.99 7.04 -8.98
CA VAL A 127 -7.93 8.05 -8.82
C VAL A 127 -8.55 9.40 -8.42
N ALA A 128 -7.96 10.10 -7.46
CA ALA A 128 -8.39 11.43 -7.07
C ALA A 128 -8.36 12.42 -8.25
N VAL A 129 -9.24 13.42 -8.25
CA VAL A 129 -9.38 14.38 -9.37
C VAL A 129 -8.05 15.08 -9.67
N ALA A 130 -7.35 15.57 -8.65
CA ALA A 130 -6.05 16.25 -8.82
C ALA A 130 -4.98 15.32 -9.43
N GLU A 131 -5.01 14.05 -9.08
CA GLU A 131 -4.12 13.04 -9.69
C GLU A 131 -4.47 12.81 -11.16
N LYS A 132 -5.77 12.77 -11.52
CA LYS A 132 -6.20 12.62 -12.92
C LYS A 132 -5.69 13.76 -13.81
N GLU A 133 -5.73 14.99 -13.31
CA GLU A 133 -5.22 16.15 -14.05
C GLU A 133 -3.70 16.05 -14.26
N MET A 134 -2.94 15.66 -13.22
CA MET A 134 -1.49 15.50 -13.34
C MET A 134 -1.13 14.33 -14.26
N ILE A 135 -1.86 13.22 -14.20
CA ILE A 135 -1.69 12.07 -15.10
C ILE A 135 -1.93 12.51 -16.56
N ALA A 136 -3.01 13.24 -16.82
CA ALA A 136 -3.30 13.75 -18.15
C ALA A 136 -2.18 14.67 -18.68
N LYS A 137 -1.63 15.52 -17.81
CA LYS A 137 -0.47 16.38 -18.14
C LYS A 137 0.76 15.55 -18.48
N LEU A 138 1.10 14.54 -17.68
CA LEU A 138 2.23 13.65 -17.94
C LEU A 138 2.06 12.85 -19.24
N ASN A 139 0.85 12.41 -19.54
CA ASN A 139 0.53 11.68 -20.78
C ASN A 139 0.63 12.55 -22.04
N ALA A 140 0.38 13.85 -21.91
CA ALA A 140 0.52 14.81 -23.02
C ALA A 140 1.98 15.19 -23.31
N MET A 141 2.91 14.93 -22.40
CA MET A 141 4.33 15.22 -22.58
C MET A 141 4.98 14.24 -23.58
N SER A 142 5.94 14.72 -24.36
CA SER A 142 6.86 13.85 -25.10
C SER A 142 7.69 12.98 -24.13
N VAL A 143 8.33 11.93 -24.68
CA VAL A 143 9.23 11.06 -23.90
C VAL A 143 10.36 11.88 -23.24
N GLN A 144 10.92 12.85 -23.96
CA GLN A 144 12.00 13.71 -23.47
C GLN A 144 11.51 14.60 -22.31
N GLU A 145 10.36 15.25 -22.46
CA GLU A 145 9.77 16.11 -21.41
C GLU A 145 9.44 15.31 -20.14
N ARG A 146 8.89 14.09 -20.27
CA ARG A 146 8.65 13.19 -19.13
C ARG A 146 9.95 12.76 -18.44
N TYR A 147 10.98 12.47 -19.20
CA TYR A 147 12.31 12.14 -18.66
C TYR A 147 12.88 13.31 -17.85
N GLU A 148 12.81 14.52 -18.39
CA GLU A 148 13.27 15.75 -17.73
C GLU A 148 12.45 16.03 -16.47
N PHE A 149 11.13 15.90 -16.53
CA PHE A 149 10.25 16.03 -15.36
C PHE A 149 10.67 15.09 -14.23
N TRP A 150 10.81 13.80 -14.52
CA TRP A 150 11.18 12.82 -13.49
C TRP A 150 12.62 13.01 -12.99
N THR A 151 13.54 13.43 -13.86
CA THR A 151 14.92 13.74 -13.46
C THR A 151 14.96 14.90 -12.48
N ILE A 152 14.18 15.95 -12.72
CA ILE A 152 14.05 17.10 -11.81
C ILE A 152 13.41 16.65 -10.48
N GLU A 153 12.31 15.91 -10.53
CA GLU A 153 11.64 15.42 -9.31
C GLU A 153 12.57 14.54 -8.47
N PHE A 154 13.26 13.58 -9.08
CA PHE A 154 14.15 12.69 -8.34
C PHE A 154 15.45 13.36 -7.88
N SER A 155 15.85 14.48 -8.48
CA SER A 155 16.99 15.25 -7.97
C SER A 155 16.78 15.78 -6.55
N LYS A 156 15.52 15.96 -6.14
CA LYS A 156 15.15 16.38 -4.77
C LYS A 156 15.36 15.27 -3.73
N CYS A 157 15.46 14.01 -4.17
CA CYS A 157 15.51 12.86 -3.28
C CYS A 157 16.87 12.78 -2.57
N PHE A 158 16.88 12.71 -1.25
CA PHE A 158 18.08 12.47 -0.43
C PHE A 158 18.13 11.04 0.15
N LYS A 159 17.33 10.12 -0.41
CA LYS A 159 17.30 8.69 -0.05
C LYS A 159 16.98 8.42 1.43
N CYS A 160 15.96 9.10 1.98
CA CYS A 160 15.46 8.84 3.34
C CYS A 160 14.69 7.53 3.48
N TYR A 161 14.32 6.88 2.37
CA TYR A 161 13.56 5.63 2.29
C TYR A 161 12.16 5.64 2.95
N ALA A 162 11.62 6.80 3.30
CA ALA A 162 10.27 6.92 3.88
C ALA A 162 9.19 6.33 2.98
N CYS A 163 9.31 6.53 1.65
CA CYS A 163 8.41 5.96 0.65
C CYS A 163 8.44 4.43 0.61
N ARG A 164 9.59 3.80 0.92
CA ARG A 164 9.71 2.35 1.07
C ARG A 164 9.09 1.88 2.38
N ALA A 165 9.36 2.57 3.47
CA ALA A 165 8.86 2.22 4.80
C ALA A 165 7.32 2.32 4.91
N ALA A 166 6.70 3.26 4.18
CA ALA A 166 5.26 3.48 4.15
C ALA A 166 4.50 2.52 3.22
N CYS A 167 5.19 1.81 2.32
CA CYS A 167 4.55 0.97 1.32
C CYS A 167 4.28 -0.45 1.87
N PRO A 168 3.03 -0.93 1.91
CA PRO A 168 2.71 -2.30 2.33
C PRO A 168 3.37 -3.38 1.46
N MET A 169 3.59 -3.07 0.16
CA MET A 169 4.19 -4.01 -0.80
C MET A 169 5.73 -4.02 -0.75
N CYS A 170 6.37 -3.11 0.00
CA CYS A 170 7.82 -3.09 0.19
C CYS A 170 8.24 -3.83 1.47
N TYR A 171 7.83 -5.08 1.61
CA TYR A 171 8.02 -5.89 2.82
C TYR A 171 9.32 -6.71 2.87
N CYS A 172 10.14 -6.69 1.82
CA CYS A 172 11.41 -7.43 1.80
C CYS A 172 12.32 -6.98 2.95
N HIS A 173 12.82 -7.91 3.77
CA HIS A 173 13.80 -7.63 4.83
C HIS A 173 15.06 -7.00 4.24
N ARG A 174 15.56 -7.56 3.13
CA ARG A 174 16.69 -7.04 2.37
C ARG A 174 16.22 -6.66 0.97
N CYS A 175 16.19 -5.37 0.69
CA CYS A 175 15.79 -4.86 -0.62
C CYS A 175 16.95 -5.00 -1.63
N THR A 176 16.72 -5.68 -2.74
CA THR A 176 17.74 -5.86 -3.79
C THR A 176 18.15 -4.54 -4.44
N THR A 177 17.27 -3.54 -4.41
CA THR A 177 17.57 -2.19 -4.92
C THR A 177 18.51 -1.43 -3.97
N ASP A 178 18.39 -1.64 -2.64
CA ASP A 178 19.25 -0.99 -1.64
C ASP A 178 20.55 -1.76 -1.39
N CYS A 179 20.49 -3.08 -1.49
CA CYS A 179 21.57 -4.01 -1.12
C CYS A 179 22.10 -4.76 -2.34
N ASN A 180 22.31 -4.06 -3.46
CA ASN A 180 22.79 -4.68 -4.70
C ASN A 180 24.31 -4.99 -4.65
N GLN A 181 24.70 -6.15 -5.18
CA GLN A 181 26.10 -6.59 -5.26
C GLN A 181 26.36 -7.33 -6.58
N PRO A 182 27.32 -6.89 -7.41
CA PRO A 182 28.09 -5.67 -7.24
C PRO A 182 27.18 -4.44 -7.19
N GLN A 183 27.63 -3.40 -6.53
CA GLN A 183 26.82 -2.21 -6.34
C GLN A 183 26.71 -1.40 -7.66
N TRP A 184 25.58 -1.48 -8.34
CA TRP A 184 25.27 -0.67 -9.52
C TRP A 184 24.38 0.54 -9.23
N ILE A 185 23.55 0.47 -8.15
CA ILE A 185 22.78 1.60 -7.67
C ILE A 185 23.50 2.19 -6.45
N PRO A 186 24.11 3.37 -6.56
CA PRO A 186 24.85 3.97 -5.46
C PRO A 186 23.95 4.25 -4.25
N VAL A 187 24.49 4.05 -3.04
CA VAL A 187 23.80 4.41 -1.79
C VAL A 187 23.72 5.93 -1.66
N ALA A 188 24.76 6.66 -2.07
CA ALA A 188 24.76 8.11 -2.04
C ALA A 188 23.67 8.72 -2.92
N SER A 189 23.08 9.82 -2.44
CA SER A 189 22.10 10.58 -3.21
C SER A 189 22.78 11.41 -4.28
N HIS A 190 22.45 11.15 -5.53
CA HIS A 190 22.81 11.95 -6.71
C HIS A 190 21.85 11.64 -7.86
N GLY A 191 21.76 12.53 -8.86
CA GLY A 191 20.72 12.48 -9.89
C GLY A 191 20.51 11.13 -10.55
N MET A 192 21.58 10.51 -11.10
CA MET A 192 21.47 9.21 -11.76
C MET A 192 21.10 8.09 -10.78
N GLY A 193 21.76 8.01 -9.63
CA GLY A 193 21.47 6.98 -8.64
C GLY A 193 20.08 7.11 -8.01
N ASN A 194 19.51 8.32 -7.94
CA ASN A 194 18.14 8.53 -7.51
C ASN A 194 17.15 8.07 -8.59
N LEU A 195 17.43 8.39 -9.86
CA LEU A 195 16.63 7.93 -11.00
C LEU A 195 16.58 6.40 -11.04
N ASP A 196 17.71 5.74 -11.01
CA ASP A 196 17.82 4.27 -11.04
C ASP A 196 17.05 3.65 -9.87
N TRP A 197 17.23 4.18 -8.65
CA TRP A 197 16.56 3.65 -7.46
C TRP A 197 15.03 3.75 -7.57
N HIS A 198 14.51 4.90 -8.01
CA HIS A 198 13.06 5.09 -8.13
C HIS A 198 12.45 4.27 -9.25
N LEU A 199 13.12 4.15 -10.40
CA LEU A 199 12.66 3.32 -11.51
C LEU A 199 12.64 1.84 -11.12
N MET A 200 13.74 1.33 -10.56
CA MET A 200 13.81 -0.07 -10.13
C MET A 200 12.78 -0.39 -9.06
N ARG A 201 12.58 0.52 -8.08
CA ARG A 201 11.54 0.34 -7.09
C ARG A 201 10.14 0.32 -7.72
N ALA A 202 9.85 1.23 -8.66
CA ALA A 202 8.56 1.25 -9.35
C ALA A 202 8.32 -0.04 -10.13
N MET A 203 9.33 -0.56 -10.84
CA MET A 203 9.25 -1.83 -11.57
C MET A 203 8.96 -3.01 -10.63
N HIS A 204 9.57 -3.06 -9.43
CA HIS A 204 9.25 -4.08 -8.43
C HIS A 204 7.82 -4.00 -7.88
N LEU A 205 7.15 -2.86 -8.05
CA LEU A 205 5.76 -2.65 -7.65
C LEU A 205 4.77 -2.83 -8.81
N GLY A 206 5.26 -3.02 -10.05
CA GLY A 206 4.44 -3.30 -11.21
C GLY A 206 3.53 -4.51 -10.95
N GLY A 207 2.22 -4.40 -11.20
CA GLY A 207 1.22 -5.44 -10.93
C GLY A 207 0.92 -5.74 -9.45
N ARG A 208 1.59 -5.06 -8.52
CA ARG A 208 1.45 -5.26 -7.07
C ARG A 208 0.95 -4.00 -6.35
N CYS A 209 1.15 -2.84 -6.95
CA CYS A 209 0.75 -1.56 -6.38
C CYS A 209 -0.76 -1.40 -6.41
N VAL A 210 -1.37 -1.16 -5.23
CA VAL A 210 -2.81 -0.91 -5.08
C VAL A 210 -3.20 0.56 -5.21
N ASN A 211 -2.25 1.43 -5.57
CA ASN A 211 -2.44 2.89 -5.73
C ASN A 211 -2.90 3.63 -4.46
N CYS A 212 -2.41 3.24 -3.30
CA CYS A 212 -2.80 3.89 -2.03
C CYS A 212 -2.20 5.28 -1.79
N GLY A 213 -1.19 5.70 -2.58
CA GLY A 213 -0.56 7.01 -2.48
C GLY A 213 0.40 7.21 -1.28
N GLU A 214 0.57 6.23 -0.39
CA GLU A 214 1.38 6.38 0.82
C GLU A 214 2.84 6.75 0.54
N CYS A 215 3.40 6.31 -0.58
CA CYS A 215 4.77 6.65 -0.97
C CYS A 215 4.96 8.15 -1.25
N ALA A 216 3.96 8.81 -1.84
CA ALA A 216 3.98 10.26 -2.06
C ALA A 216 3.72 11.02 -0.75
N LYS A 217 2.70 10.61 0.02
CA LYS A 217 2.38 11.22 1.33
C LYS A 217 3.54 11.16 2.32
N ALA A 218 4.34 10.09 2.30
CA ALA A 218 5.48 9.92 3.18
C ALA A 218 6.75 10.65 2.70
N CYS A 219 6.75 11.19 1.48
CA CYS A 219 7.93 11.86 0.93
C CYS A 219 8.09 13.27 1.50
N PRO A 220 9.17 13.57 2.26
CA PRO A 220 9.38 14.91 2.81
C PRO A 220 9.79 15.95 1.77
N MET A 221 10.02 15.52 0.52
CA MET A 221 10.37 16.38 -0.61
C MET A 221 9.21 16.51 -1.61
N ASP A 222 8.02 16.04 -1.24
CA ASP A 222 6.79 16.10 -2.04
C ASP A 222 6.94 15.54 -3.47
N ILE A 223 7.79 14.52 -3.65
CA ILE A 223 7.96 13.85 -4.94
C ILE A 223 6.69 13.02 -5.22
N PRO A 224 6.01 13.22 -6.36
CA PRO A 224 4.74 12.56 -6.66
C PRO A 224 4.92 11.09 -7.10
N LEU A 225 5.49 10.26 -6.22
CA LEU A 225 5.90 8.87 -6.51
C LEU A 225 4.75 7.96 -6.91
N ASN A 226 3.54 8.24 -6.46
CA ASN A 226 2.33 7.49 -6.83
C ASN A 226 2.00 7.66 -8.32
N LEU A 227 2.32 8.80 -8.94
CA LEU A 227 2.11 9.01 -10.36
C LEU A 227 3.03 8.13 -11.22
N LEU A 228 4.27 7.89 -10.77
CA LEU A 228 5.18 6.98 -11.45
C LEU A 228 4.66 5.53 -11.43
N THR A 229 4.18 5.06 -10.27
CA THR A 229 3.61 3.72 -10.15
C THR A 229 2.25 3.59 -10.84
N TYR A 230 1.49 4.67 -10.93
CA TYR A 230 0.21 4.68 -11.65
C TYR A 230 0.37 4.35 -13.14
N GLN A 231 1.42 4.87 -13.80
CA GLN A 231 1.71 4.55 -15.20
C GLN A 231 1.89 3.04 -15.43
N LEU A 232 2.53 2.35 -14.47
CA LEU A 232 2.69 0.89 -14.52
C LEU A 232 1.37 0.16 -14.24
N ILE A 233 0.56 0.66 -13.31
CA ILE A 233 -0.76 0.08 -13.02
C ILE A 233 -1.64 0.15 -14.27
N ASP A 234 -1.71 1.31 -14.91
CA ASP A 234 -2.51 1.55 -16.11
C ASP A 234 -2.06 0.64 -17.27
N GLY A 235 -0.74 0.56 -17.51
CA GLY A 235 -0.18 -0.33 -18.53
C GLY A 235 -0.51 -1.81 -18.25
N ILE A 236 -0.31 -2.27 -17.01
CA ILE A 236 -0.59 -3.68 -16.64
C ILE A 236 -2.09 -4.00 -16.74
N GLN A 237 -2.95 -3.08 -16.35
CA GLN A 237 -4.39 -3.24 -16.50
C GLN A 237 -4.79 -3.31 -17.98
N THR A 238 -4.19 -2.47 -18.82
CA THR A 238 -4.45 -2.42 -20.27
C THR A 238 -3.96 -3.69 -20.98
N ASP A 239 -2.73 -4.12 -20.68
CA ASP A 239 -2.08 -5.22 -21.42
C ASP A 239 -2.48 -6.61 -20.90
N PHE A 240 -2.71 -6.74 -19.58
CA PHE A 240 -2.96 -8.03 -18.92
C PHE A 240 -4.33 -8.13 -18.26
N GLY A 241 -5.12 -7.04 -18.19
CA GLY A 241 -6.41 -7.01 -17.48
C GLY A 241 -6.29 -7.18 -15.96
N ALA A 242 -5.06 -7.09 -15.41
CA ALA A 242 -4.79 -7.37 -14.00
C ALA A 242 -4.90 -6.12 -13.15
N VAL A 243 -5.62 -6.24 -12.02
CA VAL A 243 -5.77 -5.18 -11.01
C VAL A 243 -5.29 -5.72 -9.66
N ALA A 244 -4.25 -5.09 -9.09
CA ALA A 244 -3.65 -5.52 -7.83
C ALA A 244 -4.63 -5.44 -6.66
N GLY A 245 -4.63 -6.47 -5.81
CA GLY A 245 -5.36 -6.50 -4.56
C GLY A 245 -6.87 -6.66 -4.66
N MET A 246 -7.39 -7.21 -5.77
CA MET A 246 -8.81 -7.50 -5.93
C MET A 246 -9.18 -8.93 -5.54
N LYS A 247 -8.23 -9.88 -5.63
CA LYS A 247 -8.42 -11.30 -5.32
C LYS A 247 -7.24 -11.87 -4.57
N ALA A 248 -7.52 -12.76 -3.59
CA ALA A 248 -6.48 -13.43 -2.81
C ALA A 248 -5.73 -14.51 -3.59
N ASP A 249 -6.36 -15.09 -4.60
CA ASP A 249 -5.80 -16.13 -5.47
C ASP A 249 -5.33 -15.59 -6.83
N ALA A 250 -5.24 -14.26 -6.98
CA ALA A 250 -4.79 -13.64 -8.20
C ALA A 250 -3.37 -14.09 -8.57
N VAL A 251 -3.21 -14.53 -9.82
CA VAL A 251 -1.88 -14.84 -10.37
C VAL A 251 -1.19 -13.54 -10.74
N TYR A 252 0.08 -13.41 -10.35
CA TYR A 252 0.85 -12.21 -10.66
C TYR A 252 1.15 -12.12 -12.16
N ALA A 253 0.59 -11.11 -12.81
CA ALA A 253 0.59 -10.98 -14.27
C ALA A 253 1.99 -10.98 -14.90
N LEU A 254 2.99 -10.38 -14.24
CA LEU A 254 4.36 -10.26 -14.76
C LEU A 254 5.28 -11.45 -14.43
N SER A 255 4.82 -12.42 -13.63
CA SER A 255 5.62 -13.60 -13.26
C SER A 255 5.16 -14.90 -13.92
N THR A 256 4.11 -14.83 -14.72
CA THR A 256 3.50 -16.00 -15.37
C THR A 256 3.70 -15.92 -16.88
N TYR A 257 4.20 -17.02 -17.46
CA TYR A 257 4.21 -17.23 -18.91
C TYR A 257 2.89 -17.90 -19.33
N LYS A 258 2.32 -17.41 -20.42
CA LYS A 258 1.19 -18.07 -21.11
C LYS A 258 1.57 -18.30 -22.57
N PRO A 259 1.15 -19.43 -23.20
CA PRO A 259 1.48 -19.70 -24.59
C PRO A 259 0.98 -18.69 -25.61
N ASP A 260 -0.03 -17.89 -25.22
CA ASP A 260 -0.65 -16.84 -26.04
C ASP A 260 -0.18 -15.42 -25.67
N ASP A 261 0.83 -15.30 -24.78
CA ASP A 261 1.45 -14.00 -24.49
C ASP A 261 2.03 -13.39 -25.77
N LYS A 262 1.82 -12.09 -25.93
CA LYS A 262 2.34 -11.35 -27.08
C LYS A 262 3.86 -11.20 -26.96
N GLU A 263 4.59 -11.74 -27.91
CA GLU A 263 6.05 -11.65 -27.97
C GLU A 263 6.56 -10.62 -28.98
N ASN A 264 5.71 -9.71 -29.43
CA ASN A 264 6.05 -8.69 -30.44
C ASN A 264 7.09 -7.65 -29.99
N PHE A 265 7.49 -7.68 -28.74
CA PHE A 265 8.59 -6.88 -28.17
C PHE A 265 9.95 -7.60 -28.20
N ILE A 266 9.98 -8.89 -28.50
CA ILE A 266 11.21 -9.66 -28.71
C ILE A 266 11.61 -9.45 -30.16
N ILE A 267 12.71 -8.74 -30.39
CA ILE A 267 13.28 -8.44 -31.72
C ILE A 267 14.56 -9.25 -31.92
#